data_fdd97d383968cdc583fdb94e48f14f43
#
_entry.id   fdd97d383968cdc583fdb94e48f14f43
#
_cell.length_a   1.000
_cell.length_b   1.000
_cell.length_c   1.000
_cell.angle_alpha   90.00
_cell.angle_beta   90.00
_cell.angle_gamma   90.00
#
_symmetry.space_group_name_H-M   'P 1'
#
loop_
_entity.id
_entity.type
_entity.pdbx_description
1 polymer ?
#
loop_
_entity_poly.entity_id
_entity_poly.type
_entity_poly.pdbx_seq_one_letter_code
_entity_poly.pdbx_strand_id
1 'polypeptide(L)'
;NTTYNIPMIIKDPNSNRINQQDDNLVYLHDLTSTVYDLANQPIPSAFEGESILPIVRQHQDNQRKGILAQLAGHFVYFEQRMWHRKDYKLVFNASDICELYDIKNDPAEMHNLFYKPEYEAVKKEMLEEMRQEMKRLNDPLENWVYRIINEV
;
A
#
# COMPACT_ATOMS: atom_id res chain seq x y z
N ASN A 1 1.20 -10.09 7.90
CA ASN A 1 1.99 -9.63 6.73
C ASN A 1 2.20 -10.69 5.65
N THR A 2 2.01 -11.97 5.97
CA THR A 2 2.27 -13.10 5.05
C THR A 2 1.41 -13.11 3.78
N THR A 3 0.23 -12.52 3.81
CA THR A 3 -0.71 -12.51 2.66
C THR A 3 -0.35 -11.45 1.62
N TYR A 4 0.22 -10.33 2.03
CA TYR A 4 0.48 -9.18 1.15
C TYR A 4 1.94 -9.07 0.71
N ASN A 5 2.86 -9.65 1.47
CA ASN A 5 4.27 -9.61 1.13
C ASN A 5 4.64 -10.78 0.21
N ILE A 6 4.41 -10.60 -1.09
CA ILE A 6 4.69 -11.59 -2.13
C ILE A 6 6.12 -11.37 -2.62
N PRO A 7 7.00 -12.38 -2.61
CA PRO A 7 8.34 -12.25 -3.13
C PRO A 7 8.30 -11.99 -4.65
N MET A 8 9.09 -11.00 -5.10
CA MET A 8 9.24 -10.66 -6.50
C MET A 8 10.72 -10.70 -6.88
N ILE A 9 11.06 -11.41 -7.95
CA ILE A 9 12.42 -11.48 -8.50
C ILE A 9 12.36 -11.05 -9.95
N ILE A 10 13.18 -10.06 -10.31
CA ILE A 10 13.24 -9.51 -11.67
C ILE A 10 14.67 -9.64 -12.18
N LYS A 11 14.80 -10.14 -13.41
CA LYS A 11 16.04 -10.12 -14.17
C LYS A 11 15.84 -9.28 -15.43
N ASP A 12 16.50 -8.15 -15.49
CA ASP A 12 16.55 -7.32 -16.70
C ASP A 12 17.98 -7.36 -17.28
N PRO A 13 18.17 -7.87 -18.50
CA PRO A 13 19.49 -7.93 -19.14
C PRO A 13 20.08 -6.54 -19.42
N ASN A 14 19.27 -5.49 -19.44
CA ASN A 14 19.69 -4.10 -19.63
C ASN A 14 19.98 -3.37 -18.31
N SER A 15 19.84 -4.03 -17.16
CA SER A 15 20.15 -3.47 -15.86
C SER A 15 21.56 -3.88 -15.43
N ASN A 16 22.31 -2.92 -14.90
CA ASN A 16 23.59 -3.16 -14.23
C ASN A 16 23.42 -3.56 -12.75
N ARG A 17 22.19 -3.62 -12.25
CA ARG A 17 21.87 -4.00 -10.88
C ARG A 17 21.85 -5.54 -10.77
N ILE A 18 22.86 -6.09 -10.12
CA ILE A 18 22.97 -7.53 -9.89
C ILE A 18 22.95 -7.80 -8.39
N ASN A 19 22.22 -8.81 -7.96
CA ASN A 19 22.12 -9.24 -6.56
C ASN A 19 21.70 -8.12 -5.60
N GLN A 20 20.79 -7.26 -6.05
CA GLN A 20 20.26 -6.16 -5.25
C GLN A 20 18.93 -6.57 -4.61
N GLN A 21 18.69 -6.06 -3.42
CA GLN A 21 17.37 -6.04 -2.81
C GLN A 21 16.84 -4.61 -2.83
N ASP A 22 15.53 -4.48 -2.96
CA ASP A 22 14.84 -3.20 -3.02
C ASP A 22 13.59 -3.27 -2.14
N ASP A 23 13.34 -2.23 -1.35
CA ASP A 23 12.22 -2.13 -0.43
C ASP A 23 11.16 -1.13 -0.90
N ASN A 24 11.20 -0.73 -2.19
CA ASN A 24 10.14 0.06 -2.78
C ASN A 24 8.80 -0.67 -2.71
N LEU A 25 7.74 0.08 -2.39
CA LEU A 25 6.39 -0.44 -2.37
C LEU A 25 5.87 -0.59 -3.80
N VAL A 26 5.59 -1.82 -4.20
CA VAL A 26 5.11 -2.13 -5.55
C VAL A 26 3.84 -2.99 -5.49
N TYR A 27 2.96 -2.80 -6.46
CA TYR A 27 1.80 -3.64 -6.65
C TYR A 27 2.05 -4.72 -7.70
N LEU A 28 1.35 -5.82 -7.63
CA LEU A 28 1.41 -6.85 -8.67
C LEU A 28 0.98 -6.31 -10.05
N HIS A 29 0.03 -5.39 -10.09
CA HIS A 29 -0.44 -4.78 -11.34
C HIS A 29 0.56 -3.78 -11.95
N ASP A 30 1.59 -3.36 -11.23
CA ASP A 30 2.71 -2.57 -11.77
C ASP A 30 3.47 -3.36 -12.86
N LEU A 31 3.43 -4.70 -12.79
CA LEU A 31 4.02 -5.55 -13.83
C LEU A 31 3.38 -5.32 -15.20
N THR A 32 2.08 -5.11 -15.25
CA THR A 32 1.38 -4.84 -16.53
C THR A 32 1.88 -3.52 -17.14
N SER A 33 1.95 -2.46 -16.35
CA SER A 33 2.49 -1.17 -16.79
C SER A 33 3.96 -1.27 -17.22
N THR A 34 4.73 -2.11 -16.52
CA THR A 34 6.13 -2.39 -16.86
C THR A 34 6.28 -3.08 -18.21
N VAL A 35 5.37 -4.00 -18.55
CA VAL A 35 5.38 -4.67 -19.88
C VAL A 35 5.11 -3.67 -21.01
N TYR A 36 4.16 -2.73 -20.82
CA TYR A 36 3.92 -1.66 -21.79
C TYR A 36 5.16 -0.77 -21.98
N ASP A 37 5.80 -0.40 -20.90
CA ASP A 37 7.03 0.41 -20.92
C ASP A 37 8.18 -0.33 -21.60
N LEU A 38 8.37 -1.61 -21.31
CA LEU A 38 9.35 -2.47 -21.99
C LEU A 38 9.11 -2.56 -23.52
N ALA A 39 7.85 -2.54 -23.92
CA ALA A 39 7.46 -2.57 -25.33
C ALA A 39 7.51 -1.18 -26.02
N ASN A 40 7.96 -0.13 -25.31
CA ASN A 40 7.89 1.27 -25.74
C ASN A 40 6.47 1.69 -26.19
N GLN A 41 5.44 1.19 -25.51
CA GLN A 41 4.06 1.54 -25.74
C GLN A 41 3.56 2.46 -24.63
N PRO A 42 2.67 3.43 -24.93
CA PRO A 42 2.09 4.28 -23.90
C PRO A 42 1.25 3.42 -22.95
N ILE A 43 1.46 3.63 -21.64
CA ILE A 43 0.66 2.98 -20.60
C ILE A 43 -0.76 3.56 -20.68
N PRO A 44 -1.81 2.72 -20.83
CA PRO A 44 -3.18 3.20 -20.88
C PRO A 44 -3.56 3.98 -19.61
N SER A 45 -4.27 5.08 -19.76
CA SER A 45 -4.68 5.94 -18.63
C SER A 45 -5.63 5.26 -17.63
N ALA A 46 -6.26 4.15 -18.03
CA ALA A 46 -7.08 3.33 -17.15
C ALA A 46 -6.26 2.40 -16.22
N PHE A 47 -4.94 2.29 -16.42
CA PHE A 47 -4.10 1.49 -15.56
C PHE A 47 -3.69 2.31 -14.34
N GLU A 48 -3.84 1.71 -13.17
CA GLU A 48 -3.43 2.30 -11.89
C GLU A 48 -2.00 1.95 -11.52
N GLY A 49 -1.44 0.93 -12.16
CA GLY A 49 -0.05 0.51 -11.96
C GLY A 49 0.96 1.45 -12.61
N GLU A 50 2.14 1.52 -12.03
CA GLU A 50 3.28 2.28 -12.54
C GLU A 50 4.36 1.34 -13.04
N SER A 51 5.14 1.77 -14.06
CA SER A 51 6.31 0.99 -14.48
C SER A 51 7.36 0.95 -13.36
N ILE A 52 7.87 -0.25 -13.07
CA ILE A 52 8.98 -0.43 -12.13
C ILE A 52 10.36 -0.42 -12.80
N LEU A 53 10.46 -0.16 -14.10
CA LEU A 53 11.74 -0.06 -14.81
C LEU A 53 12.67 1.01 -14.23
N PRO A 54 12.19 2.20 -13.80
CA PRO A 54 13.04 3.19 -13.13
C PRO A 54 13.69 2.64 -11.86
N ILE A 55 12.98 1.84 -11.08
CA ILE A 55 13.53 1.17 -9.89
C ILE A 55 14.57 0.14 -10.32
N VAL A 56 14.24 -0.73 -11.28
CA VAL A 56 15.09 -1.84 -11.71
C VAL A 56 16.37 -1.38 -12.41
N ARG A 57 16.30 -0.29 -13.20
CA ARG A 57 17.43 0.17 -14.05
C ARG A 57 18.22 1.32 -13.46
N GLN A 58 17.55 2.24 -12.76
CA GLN A 58 18.11 3.56 -12.43
C GLN A 58 18.28 3.80 -10.92
N HIS A 59 17.94 2.86 -10.03
CA HIS A 59 17.87 3.10 -8.58
C HIS A 59 16.94 4.26 -8.20
N GLN A 60 15.97 4.55 -9.02
CA GLN A 60 15.02 5.60 -8.74
C GLN A 60 13.92 5.06 -7.84
N ASP A 61 13.82 5.59 -6.62
CA ASP A 61 12.71 5.28 -5.75
C ASP A 61 11.39 5.77 -6.38
N ASN A 62 10.35 4.95 -6.25
CA ASN A 62 9.02 5.42 -6.59
C ASN A 62 8.56 6.47 -5.56
N GLN A 63 7.62 7.32 -5.98
CA GLN A 63 7.07 8.38 -5.10
C GLN A 63 5.87 7.88 -4.29
N ARG A 64 5.62 6.57 -4.29
CA ARG A 64 4.48 5.97 -3.62
C ARG A 64 4.65 6.02 -2.11
N LYS A 65 3.74 6.71 -1.44
CA LYS A 65 3.75 6.85 0.02
C LYS A 65 3.35 5.57 0.72
N GLY A 66 2.41 4.83 0.14
CA GLY A 66 1.89 3.60 0.69
C GLY A 66 1.15 2.76 -0.34
N ILE A 67 0.69 1.61 0.07
CA ILE A 67 -0.11 0.67 -0.71
C ILE A 67 -1.50 0.55 -0.08
N LEU A 68 -2.55 0.77 -0.87
CA LEU A 68 -3.93 0.48 -0.50
C LEU A 68 -4.27 -0.96 -0.91
N ALA A 69 -4.70 -1.77 0.04
CA ALA A 69 -5.28 -3.06 -0.23
C ALA A 69 -6.71 -3.15 0.30
N GLN A 70 -7.54 -3.91 -0.38
CA GLN A 70 -8.95 -4.07 -0.06
C GLN A 70 -9.26 -5.55 0.17
N LEU A 71 -10.11 -5.80 1.16
CA LEU A 71 -10.70 -7.12 1.40
C LEU A 71 -12.21 -6.95 1.57
N ALA A 72 -12.97 -7.64 0.73
CA ALA A 72 -14.42 -7.81 0.89
C ALA A 72 -14.69 -9.25 1.33
N GLY A 73 -15.49 -9.41 2.38
CA GLY A 73 -15.82 -10.73 2.93
C GLY A 73 -16.62 -11.57 1.94
N HIS A 74 -16.31 -12.86 1.86
CA HIS A 74 -16.92 -13.78 0.91
C HIS A 74 -18.18 -14.48 1.49
N PHE A 75 -18.16 -14.83 2.78
CA PHE A 75 -19.27 -15.54 3.45
C PHE A 75 -20.02 -14.70 4.48
N VAL A 76 -19.39 -13.64 4.97
CA VAL A 76 -19.97 -12.67 5.90
C VAL A 76 -19.68 -11.27 5.37
N TYR A 77 -20.62 -10.35 5.65
CA TYR A 77 -20.37 -8.95 5.30
C TYR A 77 -19.21 -8.42 6.15
N PHE A 78 -18.08 -8.25 5.49
CA PHE A 78 -16.85 -7.75 6.09
C PHE A 78 -16.09 -6.92 5.07
N GLU A 79 -15.85 -5.68 5.40
CA GLU A 79 -15.15 -4.72 4.53
C GLU A 79 -13.94 -4.17 5.26
N GLN A 80 -12.79 -4.33 4.66
CA GLN A 80 -11.52 -3.90 5.22
C GLN A 80 -10.73 -3.10 4.18
N ARG A 81 -10.03 -2.07 4.65
CA ARG A 81 -9.02 -1.34 3.87
C ARG A 81 -7.72 -1.33 4.67
N MET A 82 -6.63 -1.60 3.99
CA MET A 82 -5.30 -1.57 4.58
C MET A 82 -4.47 -0.51 3.87
N TRP A 83 -3.82 0.36 4.65
CA TRP A 83 -2.80 1.27 4.17
C TRP A 83 -1.44 0.83 4.71
N HIS A 84 -0.55 0.43 3.81
CA HIS A 84 0.76 -0.09 4.17
C HIS A 84 1.86 0.86 3.70
N ARG A 85 2.60 1.43 4.64
CA ARG A 85 3.84 2.19 4.43
C ARG A 85 5.05 1.29 4.69
N LYS A 86 6.26 1.81 4.47
CA LYS A 86 7.50 1.08 4.80
C LYS A 86 7.68 0.84 6.31
N ASP A 87 7.14 1.70 7.14
CA ASP A 87 7.32 1.73 8.60
C ASP A 87 6.07 1.32 9.37
N TYR A 88 4.88 1.64 8.87
CA TYR A 88 3.62 1.39 9.54
C TYR A 88 2.60 0.71 8.63
N LYS A 89 1.71 -0.04 9.25
CA LYS A 89 0.52 -0.61 8.61
C LYS A 89 -0.72 -0.23 9.38
N LEU A 90 -1.68 0.37 8.70
CA LEU A 90 -2.99 0.73 9.23
C LEU A 90 -4.05 -0.14 8.57
N VAL A 91 -4.96 -0.68 9.38
CA VAL A 91 -6.11 -1.47 8.92
C VAL A 91 -7.39 -0.82 9.42
N PHE A 92 -8.19 -0.36 8.48
CA PHE A 92 -9.53 0.12 8.72
C PHE A 92 -10.52 -1.02 8.55
N ASN A 93 -11.24 -1.34 9.62
CA ASN A 93 -12.30 -2.33 9.65
C ASN A 93 -13.65 -1.61 9.79
N ALA A 94 -14.52 -1.74 8.80
CA ALA A 94 -15.80 -1.03 8.80
C ALA A 94 -16.77 -1.51 9.89
N SER A 95 -16.64 -2.75 10.34
CA SER A 95 -17.52 -3.40 11.34
C SER A 95 -16.79 -3.97 12.54
N ASP A 96 -15.51 -3.65 12.73
CA ASP A 96 -14.67 -4.16 13.80
C ASP A 96 -13.65 -3.10 14.25
N ILE A 97 -12.79 -3.47 15.19
CA ILE A 97 -11.71 -2.59 15.68
C ILE A 97 -10.71 -2.29 14.56
N CYS A 98 -10.30 -1.03 14.47
CA CYS A 98 -9.21 -0.62 13.58
C CYS A 98 -7.85 -1.00 14.18
N GLU A 99 -6.84 -1.12 13.31
CA GLU A 99 -5.54 -1.60 13.72
C GLU A 99 -4.43 -0.67 13.18
N LEU A 100 -3.40 -0.48 13.98
CA LEU A 100 -2.17 0.21 13.58
C LEU A 100 -0.97 -0.59 14.12
N TYR A 101 0.00 -0.85 13.26
CA TYR A 101 1.20 -1.60 13.61
C TYR A 101 2.47 -0.86 13.17
N ASP A 102 3.46 -0.82 14.05
CA ASP A 102 4.83 -0.41 13.72
C ASP A 102 5.58 -1.63 13.17
N ILE A 103 5.51 -1.83 11.86
CA ILE A 103 6.09 -3.02 11.21
C ILE A 103 7.62 -3.03 11.20
N LYS A 104 8.24 -1.90 11.49
CA LYS A 104 9.70 -1.78 11.61
C LYS A 104 10.18 -2.34 12.94
N ASN A 105 9.49 -2.05 14.04
CA ASN A 105 9.86 -2.46 15.39
C ASN A 105 9.09 -3.69 15.86
N ASP A 106 7.91 -3.95 15.30
CA ASP A 106 7.06 -5.12 15.56
C ASP A 106 6.66 -5.80 14.24
N PRO A 107 7.60 -6.48 13.54
CA PRO A 107 7.33 -7.13 12.25
C PRO A 107 6.35 -8.30 12.35
N ALA A 108 6.11 -8.81 13.57
CA ALA A 108 5.13 -9.85 13.83
C ALA A 108 3.71 -9.31 14.07
N GLU A 109 3.55 -7.97 14.16
CA GLU A 109 2.25 -7.29 14.31
C GLU A 109 1.49 -7.76 15.57
N MET A 110 2.23 -7.87 16.68
CA MET A 110 1.70 -8.38 17.95
C MET A 110 0.97 -7.32 18.79
N HIS A 111 1.24 -6.03 18.53
CA HIS A 111 0.75 -4.93 19.34
C HIS A 111 -0.05 -3.94 18.49
N ASN A 112 -1.36 -3.91 18.69
CA ASN A 112 -2.21 -2.90 18.06
C ASN A 112 -2.01 -1.54 18.76
N LEU A 113 -1.56 -0.54 17.99
CA LEU A 113 -1.23 0.80 18.45
C LEU A 113 -2.35 1.82 18.17
N PHE A 114 -3.42 1.42 17.47
CA PHE A 114 -4.46 2.34 16.98
C PHE A 114 -5.09 3.21 18.08
N TYR A 115 -5.24 2.65 19.27
CA TYR A 115 -5.86 3.32 20.43
C TYR A 115 -4.84 3.86 21.44
N LYS A 116 -3.56 3.90 21.07
CA LYS A 116 -2.49 4.42 21.93
C LYS A 116 -2.30 5.91 21.70
N PRO A 117 -2.43 6.78 22.74
CA PRO A 117 -2.32 8.23 22.59
C PRO A 117 -1.00 8.71 21.98
N GLU A 118 0.10 7.99 22.26
CA GLU A 118 1.42 8.31 21.73
C GLU A 118 1.56 8.14 20.22
N TYR A 119 0.64 7.38 19.57
CA TYR A 119 0.62 7.15 18.12
C TYR A 119 -0.47 7.96 17.39
N GLU A 120 -1.15 8.87 18.09
CA GLU A 120 -2.27 9.65 17.52
C GLU A 120 -1.86 10.44 16.26
N ALA A 121 -0.67 11.04 16.27
CA ALA A 121 -0.18 11.81 15.12
C ALA A 121 0.04 10.91 13.90
N VAL A 122 0.70 9.77 14.07
CA VAL A 122 0.95 8.79 12.99
C VAL A 122 -0.37 8.21 12.48
N LYS A 123 -1.29 7.87 13.40
CA LYS A 123 -2.62 7.37 13.05
C LYS A 123 -3.38 8.35 12.15
N LYS A 124 -3.44 9.63 12.53
CA LYS A 124 -4.12 10.68 11.76
C LYS A 124 -3.49 10.87 10.38
N GLU A 125 -2.16 10.91 10.30
CA GLU A 125 -1.45 11.01 9.04
C GLU A 125 -1.80 9.84 8.10
N MET A 126 -1.71 8.61 8.59
CA MET A 126 -1.98 7.41 7.79
C MET A 126 -3.45 7.28 7.38
N LEU A 127 -4.38 7.66 8.26
CA LEU A 127 -5.81 7.71 7.93
C LEU A 127 -6.09 8.71 6.80
N GLU A 128 -5.47 9.89 6.85
CA GLU A 128 -5.65 10.90 5.79
C GLU A 128 -4.99 10.47 4.48
N GLU A 129 -3.81 9.87 4.50
CA GLU A 129 -3.17 9.32 3.31
C GLU A 129 -4.02 8.22 2.66
N MET A 130 -4.51 7.28 3.47
CA MET A 130 -5.41 6.22 3.01
C MET A 130 -6.70 6.81 2.42
N ARG A 131 -7.30 7.79 3.10
CA ARG A 131 -8.50 8.47 2.63
C ARG A 131 -8.29 9.15 1.28
N GLN A 132 -7.16 9.85 1.09
CA GLN A 132 -6.85 10.50 -0.18
C GLN A 132 -6.77 9.49 -1.33
N GLU A 133 -6.14 8.35 -1.09
CA GLU A 133 -6.08 7.28 -2.08
C GLU A 133 -7.44 6.64 -2.34
N MET A 134 -8.23 6.38 -1.31
CA MET A 134 -9.60 5.89 -1.43
C MET A 134 -10.48 6.87 -2.25
N LYS A 135 -10.32 8.17 -2.02
CA LYS A 135 -11.02 9.21 -2.79
C LYS A 135 -10.60 9.20 -4.26
N ARG A 136 -9.31 9.06 -4.55
CA ARG A 136 -8.79 8.94 -5.92
C ARG A 136 -9.41 7.76 -6.65
N LEU A 137 -9.62 6.65 -5.94
CA LEU A 137 -10.17 5.40 -6.46
C LEU A 137 -11.71 5.34 -6.43
N ASN A 138 -12.39 6.39 -5.94
CA ASN A 138 -13.84 6.40 -5.71
C ASN A 138 -14.33 5.26 -4.81
N ASP A 139 -13.56 4.94 -3.76
CA ASP A 139 -13.89 3.88 -2.80
C ASP A 139 -15.14 4.25 -1.99
N PRO A 140 -16.17 3.38 -1.93
CA PRO A 140 -17.41 3.69 -1.22
C PRO A 140 -17.25 3.87 0.29
N LEU A 141 -16.17 3.40 0.89
CA LEU A 141 -15.91 3.52 2.33
C LEU A 141 -15.14 4.80 2.71
N GLU A 142 -14.77 5.64 1.75
CA GLU A 142 -14.01 6.88 2.02
C GLU A 142 -14.68 7.75 3.09
N ASN A 143 -16.00 7.91 3.03
CA ASN A 143 -16.75 8.71 4.00
C ASN A 143 -16.72 8.12 5.43
N TRP A 144 -16.55 6.82 5.60
CA TRP A 144 -16.43 6.21 6.92
C TRP A 144 -15.06 6.52 7.55
N VAL A 145 -14.01 6.46 6.75
CA VAL A 145 -12.67 6.88 7.19
C VAL A 145 -12.66 8.36 7.57
N TYR A 146 -13.33 9.21 6.77
CA TYR A 146 -13.49 10.64 7.09
C TYR A 146 -14.10 10.87 8.47
N ARG A 147 -15.13 10.12 8.84
CA ARG A 147 -15.77 10.24 10.18
C ARG A 147 -14.81 9.88 11.31
N ILE A 148 -14.04 8.79 11.15
CA ILE A 148 -13.05 8.40 12.18
C ILE A 148 -12.00 9.49 12.39
N ILE A 149 -11.58 10.18 11.33
CA ILE A 149 -10.60 11.28 11.46
C ILE A 149 -11.18 12.47 12.23
N ASN A 150 -12.47 12.77 12.06
CA ASN A 150 -13.05 14.04 12.52
C ASN A 150 -14.01 13.91 13.72
N GLU A 151 -14.51 12.72 14.05
CA GLU A 151 -15.54 12.49 15.06
C GLU A 151 -15.02 11.71 16.29
N VAL A 152 -13.77 11.29 16.28
CA VAL A 152 -13.07 10.63 17.40
C VAL A 152 -11.86 11.47 17.81
#